data_6093be5d056245024655bcf734205e82
#
_entry.id   6093be5d056245024655bcf734205e82
#
_cell.length_a   1.000
_cell.length_b   1.000
_cell.length_c   1.000
_cell.angle_alpha   90.00
_cell.angle_beta   90.00
_cell.angle_gamma   90.00
#
_symmetry.space_group_name_H-M   'P 1'
#
loop_
_entity.id
_entity.type
_entity.pdbx_description
1 polymer ?
#
loop_
_entity_poly.entity_id
_entity_poly.type
_entity_poly.pdbx_seq_one_letter_code
_entity_poly.pdbx_strand_id
1 'polypeptide(L)'
;QRARVGKDITDDADVATVSIHDYEQTLAGKPETQAAQIALIHGVGAVTPTAASSPYGGDTMPADRTAAVIRKIARDDEIDGIILRIDSPGGAYGASDSIFRAVKFAREKGKRVVASLGAVAASGGYFIAMGADRIVAQPATLTGSIGVFGGKVVVAELWRKLGVNWAQIRVGAQAGMWSPHWPFEPGAQARQNAIIDHIYRDFTEKAATERGLDAVAIDAAARGRVWTGVDAKRLGLIDRLGGLTTAVDEMRNLLKLEETAPVELRVRPAALSPLE
;
A
#
# COMPACT_ATOMS: atom_id res chain seq x y z
N GLN A 1 -18.08 4.34 23.58
CA GLN A 1 -19.45 3.86 23.87
C GLN A 1 -19.33 2.61 24.74
N ARG A 2 -20.10 2.52 25.82
CA ARG A 2 -20.12 1.36 26.71
C ARG A 2 -21.36 0.53 26.42
N ALA A 3 -21.18 -0.76 26.18
CA ALA A 3 -22.28 -1.70 26.03
C ALA A 3 -22.73 -2.21 27.42
N ARG A 4 -24.02 -2.39 27.62
CA ARG A 4 -24.58 -2.97 28.85
C ARG A 4 -24.75 -4.46 28.65
N VAL A 5 -24.15 -5.25 29.52
CA VAL A 5 -24.27 -6.72 29.53
C VAL A 5 -24.92 -7.13 30.85
N GLY A 6 -26.14 -7.63 30.81
CA GLY A 6 -26.84 -8.17 31.98
C GLY A 6 -28.22 -8.71 31.60
N LYS A 7 -28.63 -9.81 32.23
CA LYS A 7 -30.01 -10.30 32.22
C LYS A 7 -30.78 -9.49 33.27
N ASP A 8 -31.90 -8.91 32.88
CA ASP A 8 -32.87 -8.20 33.73
C ASP A 8 -32.28 -6.95 34.44
N ILE A 9 -32.45 -5.81 33.79
CA ILE A 9 -32.12 -4.48 34.36
C ILE A 9 -33.28 -4.13 35.30
N THR A 10 -33.11 -4.36 36.60
CA THR A 10 -33.90 -3.71 37.63
C THR A 10 -33.21 -2.43 38.07
N ASP A 11 -33.96 -1.38 38.40
CA ASP A 11 -33.47 0.02 38.56
C ASP A 11 -32.36 0.25 39.61
N ASP A 12 -31.98 -0.78 40.40
CA ASP A 12 -30.99 -0.69 41.50
C ASP A 12 -29.81 -1.68 41.37
N ALA A 13 -29.61 -2.32 40.24
CA ALA A 13 -28.49 -3.26 40.10
C ALA A 13 -27.25 -2.53 39.57
N ASP A 14 -26.12 -2.76 40.22
CA ASP A 14 -24.79 -2.40 39.75
C ASP A 14 -24.51 -3.09 38.40
N VAL A 15 -24.86 -2.45 37.28
CA VAL A 15 -24.70 -3.04 35.94
C VAL A 15 -23.24 -2.99 35.57
N ALA A 16 -22.60 -4.16 35.54
CA ALA A 16 -21.26 -4.28 35.02
C ALA A 16 -21.23 -3.82 33.54
N THR A 17 -20.42 -2.82 33.28
CA THR A 17 -20.21 -2.31 31.89
C THR A 17 -18.83 -2.73 31.42
N VAL A 18 -18.75 -3.25 30.19
CA VAL A 18 -17.49 -3.55 29.52
C VAL A 18 -17.32 -2.62 28.32
N SER A 19 -16.09 -2.36 27.95
CA SER A 19 -15.83 -1.66 26.68
C SER A 19 -16.28 -2.53 25.50
N ILE A 20 -16.61 -1.89 24.36
CA ILE A 20 -16.93 -2.61 23.12
C ILE A 20 -15.80 -3.57 22.73
N HIS A 21 -14.57 -3.13 22.93
CA HIS A 21 -13.37 -3.92 22.63
C HIS A 21 -13.24 -5.16 23.53
N ASP A 22 -13.47 -5.01 24.85
CA ASP A 22 -13.43 -6.15 25.78
C ASP A 22 -14.58 -7.12 25.52
N TYR A 23 -15.74 -6.58 25.12
CA TYR A 23 -16.90 -7.41 24.73
C TYR A 23 -16.62 -8.22 23.47
N GLU A 24 -16.02 -7.61 22.45
CA GLU A 24 -15.58 -8.30 21.24
C GLU A 24 -14.55 -9.40 21.53
N GLN A 25 -13.63 -9.16 22.47
CA GLN A 25 -12.68 -10.18 22.92
C GLN A 25 -13.36 -11.36 23.65
N THR A 26 -14.43 -11.09 24.39
CA THR A 26 -15.19 -12.17 25.07
C THR A 26 -16.06 -12.97 24.10
N LEU A 27 -16.53 -12.36 23.01
CA LEU A 27 -17.28 -13.05 21.95
C LEU A 27 -16.37 -13.90 21.05
N ALA A 28 -15.14 -13.47 20.88
CA ALA A 28 -14.11 -14.24 20.18
C ALA A 28 -13.58 -15.36 21.08
N GLY A 29 -14.39 -16.35 21.39
CA GLY A 29 -14.01 -17.47 22.27
C GLY A 29 -12.56 -17.93 22.03
N LYS A 30 -11.87 -18.42 23.06
CA LYS A 30 -10.51 -18.96 22.89
C LYS A 30 -10.58 -20.06 21.83
N PRO A 31 -9.85 -19.97 20.72
CA PRO A 31 -9.87 -21.01 19.71
C PRO A 31 -9.37 -22.31 20.35
N GLU A 32 -10.17 -23.36 20.26
CA GLU A 32 -9.80 -24.71 20.75
C GLU A 32 -8.63 -25.33 19.97
N THR A 33 -8.33 -24.78 18.80
CA THR A 33 -7.21 -25.16 17.93
C THR A 33 -6.30 -23.96 17.72
N GLN A 34 -5.01 -24.21 17.58
CA GLN A 34 -4.02 -23.15 17.34
C GLN A 34 -4.35 -22.45 15.99
N ALA A 35 -4.95 -21.27 16.08
CA ALA A 35 -5.30 -20.48 14.91
C ALA A 35 -4.04 -20.00 14.19
N ALA A 36 -4.05 -20.02 12.85
CA ALA A 36 -2.97 -19.44 12.08
C ALA A 36 -2.90 -17.92 12.34
N GLN A 37 -1.71 -17.43 12.64
CA GLN A 37 -1.46 -16.04 13.03
C GLN A 37 -1.11 -15.20 11.81
N ILE A 38 -2.00 -14.32 11.41
CA ILE A 38 -1.83 -13.51 10.20
C ILE A 38 -1.70 -12.03 10.58
N ALA A 39 -0.57 -11.43 10.20
CA ALA A 39 -0.40 -10.00 10.36
C ALA A 39 -1.23 -9.24 9.32
N LEU A 40 -2.11 -8.37 9.78
CA LEU A 40 -2.85 -7.43 8.94
C LEU A 40 -2.17 -6.06 8.99
N ILE A 41 -1.62 -5.62 7.87
CA ILE A 41 -0.94 -4.33 7.72
C ILE A 41 -1.79 -3.43 6.84
N HIS A 42 -2.11 -2.24 7.33
CA HIS A 42 -2.82 -1.22 6.56
C HIS A 42 -1.83 -0.27 5.89
N GLY A 43 -1.94 -0.15 4.57
CA GLY A 43 -1.23 0.83 3.75
C GLY A 43 -2.24 1.81 3.14
N VAL A 44 -2.40 2.98 3.76
CA VAL A 44 -3.41 3.97 3.38
C VAL A 44 -2.76 5.28 2.95
N GLY A 45 -3.33 5.89 1.91
CA GLY A 45 -2.91 7.21 1.42
C GLY A 45 -1.70 7.19 0.49
N ALA A 46 -1.14 8.37 0.25
CA ALA A 46 -0.02 8.54 -0.68
C ALA A 46 1.26 7.86 -0.17
N VAL A 47 1.96 7.15 -1.05
CA VAL A 47 3.24 6.50 -0.71
C VAL A 47 4.35 7.55 -0.65
N THR A 48 4.92 7.74 0.53
CA THR A 48 5.96 8.74 0.80
C THR A 48 7.24 8.08 1.32
N PRO A 49 8.43 8.69 1.16
CA PRO A 49 9.68 8.13 1.71
C PRO A 49 9.63 7.99 3.23
N THR A 50 9.15 9.01 3.92
CA THR A 50 9.05 9.10 5.39
C THR A 50 7.69 9.65 5.78
N ALA A 51 7.35 9.61 7.08
CA ALA A 51 6.16 10.27 7.59
C ALA A 51 6.24 11.78 7.32
N ALA A 52 5.42 12.26 6.41
CA ALA A 52 5.29 13.65 6.04
C ALA A 52 3.83 13.96 5.79
N SER A 53 3.45 15.22 5.94
CA SER A 53 2.12 15.66 5.52
C SER A 53 2.02 15.51 4.00
N SER A 54 0.94 14.92 3.52
CA SER A 54 0.68 14.90 2.08
C SER A 54 0.51 16.34 1.58
N PRO A 55 1.15 16.72 0.46
CA PRO A 55 0.93 18.04 -0.14
C PRO A 55 -0.54 18.31 -0.50
N TYR A 56 -1.34 17.26 -0.63
CA TYR A 56 -2.76 17.30 -0.98
C TYR A 56 -3.67 17.05 0.22
N GLY A 57 -3.13 16.97 1.45
CA GLY A 57 -3.84 16.54 2.65
C GLY A 57 -4.08 15.02 2.68
N GLY A 58 -4.64 14.53 3.78
CA GLY A 58 -4.97 13.12 3.98
C GLY A 58 -3.81 12.25 4.48
N ASP A 59 -4.11 10.96 4.61
CA ASP A 59 -3.18 9.96 5.12
C ASP A 59 -2.01 9.71 4.17
N THR A 60 -0.90 9.27 4.73
CA THR A 60 0.28 8.83 3.97
C THR A 60 0.70 7.43 4.40
N MET A 61 1.27 6.69 3.45
CA MET A 61 1.93 5.40 3.67
C MET A 61 3.46 5.63 3.66
N PRO A 62 4.09 5.84 4.82
CA PRO A 62 5.54 6.09 4.91
C PRO A 62 6.32 4.80 4.67
N ALA A 63 7.19 4.80 3.67
CA ALA A 63 7.92 3.61 3.26
C ALA A 63 8.93 3.13 4.32
N ASP A 64 9.60 4.04 5.01
CA ASP A 64 10.52 3.73 6.09
C ASP A 64 9.86 2.87 7.18
N ARG A 65 8.69 3.29 7.65
CA ARG A 65 7.91 2.60 8.69
C ARG A 65 7.27 1.32 8.15
N THR A 66 6.59 1.40 7.01
CA THR A 66 5.87 0.26 6.42
C THR A 66 6.83 -0.88 6.08
N ALA A 67 7.95 -0.58 5.44
CA ALA A 67 8.96 -1.58 5.12
C ALA A 67 9.64 -2.16 6.37
N ALA A 68 9.86 -1.35 7.42
CA ALA A 68 10.41 -1.82 8.68
C ALA A 68 9.46 -2.80 9.38
N VAL A 69 8.15 -2.50 9.43
CA VAL A 69 7.12 -3.38 9.98
C VAL A 69 7.08 -4.70 9.23
N ILE A 70 7.02 -4.68 7.89
CA ILE A 70 7.01 -5.90 7.07
C ILE A 70 8.27 -6.75 7.33
N ARG A 71 9.47 -6.13 7.36
CA ARG A 71 10.72 -6.84 7.63
C ARG A 71 10.81 -7.41 9.05
N LYS A 72 10.21 -6.74 10.05
CA LYS A 72 10.10 -7.24 11.42
C LYS A 72 9.23 -8.49 11.45
N ILE A 73 8.04 -8.42 10.86
CA ILE A 73 7.09 -9.53 10.77
C ILE A 73 7.69 -10.71 9.99
N ALA A 74 8.45 -10.44 8.93
CA ALA A 74 9.13 -11.49 8.16
C ALA A 74 10.10 -12.36 9.00
N ARG A 75 10.55 -11.86 10.14
CA ARG A 75 11.46 -12.56 11.08
C ARG A 75 10.74 -13.07 12.33
N ASP A 76 9.46 -12.86 12.43
CA ASP A 76 8.65 -13.26 13.58
C ASP A 76 8.10 -14.67 13.34
N ASP A 77 8.59 -15.64 14.07
CA ASP A 77 8.20 -17.05 13.91
C ASP A 77 6.76 -17.33 14.40
N GLU A 78 6.16 -16.40 15.19
CA GLU A 78 4.77 -16.53 15.63
C GLU A 78 3.76 -16.13 14.52
N ILE A 79 4.20 -15.49 13.45
CA ILE A 79 3.35 -15.06 12.35
C ILE A 79 3.51 -15.99 11.15
N ASP A 80 2.41 -16.57 10.67
CA ASP A 80 2.40 -17.51 9.54
C ASP A 80 2.33 -16.80 8.18
N GLY A 81 1.65 -15.64 8.12
CA GLY A 81 1.46 -14.91 6.87
C GLY A 81 1.14 -13.42 7.07
N ILE A 82 1.10 -12.69 5.96
CA ILE A 82 0.84 -11.25 5.93
C ILE A 82 -0.31 -10.97 4.97
N ILE A 83 -1.34 -10.26 5.45
CA ILE A 83 -2.30 -9.58 4.58
C ILE A 83 -1.97 -8.10 4.57
N LEU A 84 -1.62 -7.59 3.40
CA LEU A 84 -1.35 -6.18 3.18
C LEU A 84 -2.59 -5.52 2.57
N ARG A 85 -3.33 -4.78 3.38
CA ARG A 85 -4.52 -4.04 2.97
C ARG A 85 -4.10 -2.69 2.42
N ILE A 86 -4.25 -2.48 1.11
CA ILE A 86 -3.77 -1.28 0.41
C ILE A 86 -4.96 -0.44 -0.04
N ASP A 87 -4.99 0.84 0.38
CA ASP A 87 -5.89 1.86 -0.13
C ASP A 87 -5.09 3.12 -0.45
N SER A 88 -4.49 3.16 -1.65
CA SER A 88 -3.46 4.12 -2.03
C SER A 88 -3.53 4.49 -3.50
N PRO A 89 -3.49 5.78 -3.85
CA PRO A 89 -3.37 6.22 -5.25
C PRO A 89 -1.96 6.02 -5.81
N GLY A 90 -1.00 5.60 -4.98
CA GLY A 90 0.42 5.54 -5.30
C GLY A 90 1.21 6.68 -4.68
N GLY A 91 2.37 6.98 -5.25
CA GLY A 91 3.25 8.03 -4.74
C GLY A 91 4.69 7.91 -5.26
N ALA A 92 5.66 8.23 -4.42
CA ALA A 92 7.06 8.24 -4.82
C ALA A 92 7.56 6.84 -5.21
N TYR A 93 8.15 6.71 -6.40
CA TYR A 93 8.67 5.44 -6.92
C TYR A 93 9.64 4.75 -5.96
N GLY A 94 10.68 5.45 -5.47
CA GLY A 94 11.66 4.84 -4.56
C GLY A 94 11.06 4.39 -3.22
N ALA A 95 10.00 5.05 -2.76
CA ALA A 95 9.25 4.65 -1.57
C ALA A 95 8.45 3.37 -1.85
N SER A 96 7.77 3.30 -2.98
CA SER A 96 7.02 2.11 -3.42
C SER A 96 7.94 0.90 -3.62
N ASP A 97 9.12 1.10 -4.23
CA ASP A 97 10.13 0.05 -4.40
C ASP A 97 10.68 -0.45 -3.06
N SER A 98 10.87 0.43 -2.09
CA SER A 98 11.32 0.03 -0.74
C SER A 98 10.33 -0.88 -0.04
N ILE A 99 9.02 -0.61 -0.16
CA ILE A 99 7.97 -1.47 0.40
C ILE A 99 7.86 -2.77 -0.41
N PHE A 100 7.86 -2.70 -1.74
CA PHE A 100 7.87 -3.88 -2.61
C PHE A 100 8.99 -4.85 -2.26
N ARG A 101 10.22 -4.35 -2.09
CA ARG A 101 11.37 -5.17 -1.66
C ARG A 101 11.17 -5.76 -0.27
N ALA A 102 10.49 -5.08 0.63
CA ALA A 102 10.18 -5.64 1.95
C ALA A 102 9.14 -6.77 1.84
N VAL A 103 8.16 -6.66 0.95
CA VAL A 103 7.20 -7.74 0.62
C VAL A 103 7.94 -8.95 0.04
N LYS A 104 8.82 -8.73 -0.94
CA LYS A 104 9.66 -9.81 -1.52
C LYS A 104 10.52 -10.47 -0.45
N PHE A 105 11.16 -9.70 0.42
CA PHE A 105 11.94 -10.22 1.53
C PHE A 105 11.10 -11.10 2.48
N ALA A 106 9.86 -10.72 2.77
CA ALA A 106 8.98 -11.54 3.60
C ALA A 106 8.68 -12.90 2.93
N ARG A 107 8.43 -12.92 1.62
CA ARG A 107 8.25 -14.15 0.83
C ARG A 107 9.52 -15.01 0.81
N GLU A 108 10.70 -14.42 0.66
CA GLU A 108 12.00 -15.11 0.74
C GLU A 108 12.24 -15.73 2.11
N LYS A 109 11.70 -15.14 3.18
CA LYS A 109 11.70 -15.69 4.54
C LYS A 109 10.63 -16.76 4.78
N GLY A 110 9.89 -17.14 3.74
CA GLY A 110 8.86 -18.20 3.81
C GLY A 110 7.47 -17.70 4.23
N LYS A 111 7.28 -16.41 4.51
CA LYS A 111 5.96 -15.86 4.82
C LYS A 111 5.11 -15.79 3.55
N ARG A 112 3.86 -16.22 3.64
CA ARG A 112 2.89 -15.99 2.56
C ARG A 112 2.34 -14.58 2.65
N VAL A 113 2.19 -13.92 1.50
CA VAL A 113 1.71 -12.54 1.43
C VAL A 113 0.53 -12.43 0.49
N VAL A 114 -0.59 -11.89 0.98
CA VAL A 114 -1.76 -11.55 0.17
C VAL A 114 -1.95 -10.04 0.20
N ALA A 115 -2.03 -9.42 -0.97
CA ALA A 115 -2.46 -8.03 -1.09
C ALA A 115 -3.98 -7.96 -1.24
N SER A 116 -4.65 -7.26 -0.34
CA SER A 116 -6.08 -6.97 -0.38
C SER A 116 -6.28 -5.50 -0.73
N LEU A 117 -6.78 -5.23 -1.94
CA LEU A 117 -6.93 -3.86 -2.43
C LEU A 117 -8.22 -3.22 -1.89
N GLY A 118 -8.13 -1.96 -1.49
CA GLY A 118 -9.23 -1.12 -1.03
C GLY A 118 -10.05 -0.53 -2.17
N ALA A 119 -10.51 0.70 -1.99
CA ALA A 119 -11.19 1.45 -3.04
C ALA A 119 -10.21 1.77 -4.19
N VAL A 120 -8.98 2.12 -3.84
CA VAL A 120 -7.91 2.44 -4.79
C VAL A 120 -6.62 1.70 -4.40
N ALA A 121 -5.98 1.06 -5.38
CA ALA A 121 -4.60 0.60 -5.25
C ALA A 121 -3.91 0.72 -6.61
N ALA A 122 -3.47 1.93 -6.92
CA ALA A 122 -3.00 2.31 -8.23
C ALA A 122 -1.55 2.81 -8.20
N SER A 123 -0.86 2.78 -9.34
CA SER A 123 0.52 3.28 -9.48
C SER A 123 1.44 2.66 -8.40
N GLY A 124 2.06 3.48 -7.52
CA GLY A 124 2.87 2.99 -6.42
C GLY A 124 2.15 2.01 -5.49
N GLY A 125 0.82 2.12 -5.31
CA GLY A 125 0.02 1.15 -4.56
C GLY A 125 -0.06 -0.21 -5.22
N TYR A 126 -0.24 -0.24 -6.56
CA TYR A 126 -0.16 -1.48 -7.33
C TYR A 126 1.27 -2.03 -7.39
N PHE A 127 2.28 -1.14 -7.49
CA PHE A 127 3.69 -1.52 -7.45
C PHE A 127 4.02 -2.33 -6.18
N ILE A 128 3.48 -1.94 -5.05
CA ILE A 128 3.63 -2.67 -3.78
C ILE A 128 2.88 -4.00 -3.85
N ALA A 129 1.62 -3.96 -4.31
CA ALA A 129 0.73 -5.12 -4.34
C ALA A 129 1.26 -6.26 -5.21
N MET A 130 1.90 -5.95 -6.37
CA MET A 130 2.41 -6.98 -7.28
C MET A 130 3.51 -7.84 -6.68
N GLY A 131 4.14 -7.41 -5.59
CA GLY A 131 5.12 -8.21 -4.85
C GLY A 131 4.52 -9.34 -4.01
N ALA A 132 3.19 -9.40 -3.82
CA ALA A 132 2.52 -10.43 -3.05
C ALA A 132 2.38 -11.76 -3.81
N ASP A 133 2.08 -12.86 -3.09
CA ASP A 133 1.79 -14.17 -3.70
C ASP A 133 0.41 -14.18 -4.38
N ARG A 134 -0.55 -13.41 -3.83
CA ARG A 134 -1.91 -13.24 -4.39
C ARG A 134 -2.36 -11.80 -4.20
N ILE A 135 -3.15 -11.34 -5.17
CA ILE A 135 -3.77 -10.01 -5.16
C ILE A 135 -5.29 -10.18 -5.27
N VAL A 136 -6.01 -9.62 -4.31
CA VAL A 136 -7.47 -9.64 -4.25
C VAL A 136 -7.99 -8.21 -4.33
N ALA A 137 -8.98 -7.96 -5.20
CA ALA A 137 -9.63 -6.65 -5.34
C ALA A 137 -11.14 -6.79 -5.50
N GLN A 138 -11.89 -5.81 -5.05
CA GLN A 138 -13.32 -5.77 -5.33
C GLN A 138 -13.59 -5.41 -6.80
N PRO A 139 -14.76 -5.75 -7.36
CA PRO A 139 -15.08 -5.46 -8.75
C PRO A 139 -14.87 -4.00 -9.16
N ALA A 140 -15.21 -3.06 -8.27
CA ALA A 140 -15.12 -1.61 -8.50
C ALA A 140 -13.80 -0.98 -8.02
N THR A 141 -12.87 -1.75 -7.43
CA THR A 141 -11.54 -1.23 -7.04
C THR A 141 -10.85 -0.60 -8.25
N LEU A 142 -10.32 0.60 -8.08
CA LEU A 142 -9.46 1.23 -9.09
C LEU A 142 -8.02 0.81 -8.88
N THR A 143 -7.41 0.20 -9.92
CA THR A 143 -6.05 -0.34 -9.82
C THR A 143 -5.28 -0.20 -11.14
N GLY A 144 -4.10 -0.83 -11.22
CA GLY A 144 -3.21 -0.66 -12.36
C GLY A 144 -2.48 0.68 -12.29
N SER A 145 -2.78 1.59 -13.20
CA SER A 145 -2.03 2.85 -13.37
C SER A 145 -0.50 2.60 -13.42
N ILE A 146 -0.12 1.54 -14.15
CA ILE A 146 1.29 1.17 -14.36
C ILE A 146 1.89 2.21 -15.30
N GLY A 147 2.51 3.20 -14.69
CA GLY A 147 3.02 4.36 -15.37
C GLY A 147 3.77 5.29 -14.43
N VAL A 148 4.35 6.32 -14.99
CA VAL A 148 5.08 7.36 -14.28
C VAL A 148 4.84 8.69 -14.94
N PHE A 149 4.72 9.71 -14.15
CA PHE A 149 4.75 11.09 -14.62
C PHE A 149 5.68 11.92 -13.71
N GLY A 150 6.22 12.97 -14.25
CA GLY A 150 7.05 13.89 -13.49
C GLY A 150 7.24 15.18 -14.25
N GLY A 151 7.35 16.26 -13.51
CA GLY A 151 7.52 17.57 -14.07
C GLY A 151 7.58 18.63 -12.98
N LYS A 152 7.64 19.89 -13.38
CA LYS A 152 7.60 21.04 -12.46
C LYS A 152 6.70 22.12 -13.02
N VAL A 153 6.10 22.88 -12.13
CA VAL A 153 5.39 24.12 -12.48
C VAL A 153 6.41 25.26 -12.49
N VAL A 154 6.42 26.04 -13.58
CA VAL A 154 7.28 27.22 -13.70
C VAL A 154 6.43 28.47 -13.44
N VAL A 155 6.79 29.23 -12.41
CA VAL A 155 6.05 30.42 -11.96
C VAL A 155 6.80 31.72 -12.18
N ALA A 156 7.79 31.71 -13.06
CA ALA A 156 8.63 32.89 -13.38
C ALA A 156 7.81 34.13 -13.80
N GLU A 157 6.83 33.92 -14.67
CA GLU A 157 5.95 35.00 -15.15
C GLU A 157 5.06 35.59 -14.05
N LEU A 158 4.61 34.78 -13.10
CA LEU A 158 3.88 35.27 -11.93
C LEU A 158 4.75 36.22 -11.11
N TRP A 159 6.00 35.85 -10.82
CA TRP A 159 6.92 36.71 -10.07
C TRP A 159 7.22 38.01 -10.80
N ARG A 160 7.44 37.94 -12.13
CA ARG A 160 7.65 39.14 -12.96
C ARG A 160 6.45 40.08 -12.88
N LYS A 161 5.21 39.57 -12.91
CA LYS A 161 4.00 40.40 -12.77
C LYS A 161 3.89 41.06 -11.38
N LEU A 162 4.41 40.41 -10.35
CA LEU A 162 4.45 40.92 -8.97
C LEU A 162 5.67 41.82 -8.69
N GLY A 163 6.52 42.09 -9.68
CA GLY A 163 7.73 42.90 -9.50
C GLY A 163 8.84 42.20 -8.74
N VAL A 164 8.76 40.88 -8.54
CA VAL A 164 9.78 40.09 -7.84
C VAL A 164 10.78 39.51 -8.85
N ASN A 165 12.05 39.82 -8.61
CA ASN A 165 13.16 39.28 -9.40
C ASN A 165 13.93 38.25 -8.58
N TRP A 166 14.27 37.13 -9.25
CA TRP A 166 15.04 36.05 -8.67
C TRP A 166 16.44 35.99 -9.28
N ALA A 167 17.45 35.77 -8.44
CA ALA A 167 18.78 35.40 -8.88
C ALA A 167 19.12 34.01 -8.34
N GLN A 168 19.91 33.23 -9.07
CA GLN A 168 20.30 31.90 -8.68
C GLN A 168 21.81 31.71 -8.85
N ILE A 169 22.44 31.23 -7.77
CA ILE A 169 23.82 30.76 -7.82
C ILE A 169 23.76 29.23 -7.95
N ARG A 170 24.40 28.69 -8.99
CA ARG A 170 24.39 27.24 -9.29
C ARG A 170 25.82 26.71 -9.29
N VAL A 171 25.98 25.54 -8.66
CA VAL A 171 27.21 24.75 -8.75
C VAL A 171 26.83 23.37 -9.27
N GLY A 172 27.32 23.04 -10.49
CA GLY A 172 26.95 21.82 -11.21
C GLY A 172 25.90 22.04 -12.29
N ALA A 173 26.07 21.32 -13.42
CA ALA A 173 25.29 21.49 -14.64
C ALA A 173 23.78 21.35 -14.49
N GLN A 174 23.32 20.53 -13.52
CA GLN A 174 21.89 20.22 -13.29
C GLN A 174 21.38 20.76 -11.96
N ALA A 175 22.16 21.56 -11.22
CA ALA A 175 21.82 22.01 -9.88
C ALA A 175 20.51 22.82 -9.81
N GLY A 176 20.10 23.47 -10.91
CA GLY A 176 18.87 24.25 -10.99
C GLY A 176 17.68 23.53 -11.65
N MET A 177 17.78 22.23 -11.99
CA MET A 177 16.76 21.58 -12.82
C MET A 177 15.35 21.56 -12.18
N TRP A 178 15.24 21.54 -10.87
CA TRP A 178 13.96 21.55 -10.14
C TRP A 178 13.50 22.94 -9.68
N SER A 179 14.26 23.99 -10.01
CA SER A 179 13.84 25.35 -9.67
C SER A 179 12.52 25.71 -10.36
N PRO A 180 11.53 26.25 -9.65
CA PRO A 180 10.26 26.72 -10.22
C PRO A 180 10.40 28.05 -10.96
N HIS A 181 11.58 28.67 -10.94
CA HIS A 181 11.79 30.00 -11.52
C HIS A 181 12.24 29.95 -12.99
N TRP A 182 12.66 28.78 -13.46
CA TRP A 182 13.19 28.59 -14.83
C TRP A 182 12.59 27.36 -15.49
N PRO A 183 12.32 27.36 -16.80
CA PRO A 183 12.02 26.17 -17.56
C PRO A 183 13.15 25.13 -17.48
N PHE A 184 12.88 23.91 -17.90
CA PHE A 184 13.94 22.94 -18.08
C PHE A 184 14.87 23.41 -19.24
N GLU A 185 16.16 23.45 -18.98
CA GLU A 185 17.16 23.51 -20.01
C GLU A 185 17.24 22.18 -20.79
N PRO A 186 17.71 22.15 -22.05
CA PRO A 186 17.72 20.93 -22.86
C PRO A 186 18.40 19.73 -22.16
N GLY A 187 19.52 19.95 -21.48
CA GLY A 187 20.20 18.90 -20.72
C GLY A 187 19.41 18.40 -19.49
N ALA A 188 18.73 19.31 -18.81
CA ALA A 188 17.86 18.97 -17.70
C ALA A 188 16.60 18.20 -18.16
N GLN A 189 16.02 18.60 -19.30
CA GLN A 189 14.90 17.91 -19.93
C GLN A 189 15.28 16.49 -20.35
N ALA A 190 16.41 16.31 -21.00
CA ALA A 190 16.93 15.01 -21.39
C ALA A 190 17.16 14.11 -20.16
N ARG A 191 17.71 14.66 -19.08
CA ARG A 191 17.90 13.93 -17.82
C ARG A 191 16.58 13.53 -17.19
N GLN A 192 15.59 14.42 -17.17
CA GLN A 192 14.25 14.12 -16.66
C GLN A 192 13.59 13.00 -17.46
N ASN A 193 13.63 13.05 -18.78
CA ASN A 193 13.09 12.00 -19.63
C ASN A 193 13.76 10.65 -19.35
N ALA A 194 15.09 10.62 -19.24
CA ALA A 194 15.82 9.39 -18.92
C ALA A 194 15.45 8.79 -17.55
N ILE A 195 15.14 9.63 -16.56
CA ILE A 195 14.66 9.18 -15.25
C ILE A 195 13.26 8.55 -15.39
N ILE A 196 12.35 9.19 -16.10
CA ILE A 196 10.99 8.71 -16.35
C ILE A 196 11.03 7.38 -17.12
N ASP A 197 11.82 7.28 -18.17
CA ASP A 197 11.97 6.07 -18.97
C ASP A 197 12.54 4.91 -18.14
N HIS A 198 13.50 5.20 -17.27
CA HIS A 198 14.05 4.19 -16.36
C HIS A 198 12.99 3.67 -15.38
N ILE A 199 12.25 4.56 -14.72
CA ILE A 199 11.20 4.19 -13.77
C ILE A 199 10.08 3.39 -14.48
N TYR A 200 9.65 3.82 -15.66
CA TYR A 200 8.62 3.13 -16.43
C TYR A 200 9.05 1.73 -16.81
N ARG A 201 10.27 1.57 -17.31
CA ARG A 201 10.84 0.28 -17.67
C ARG A 201 10.93 -0.65 -16.46
N ASP A 202 11.48 -0.19 -15.34
CA ASP A 202 11.58 -0.97 -14.11
C ASP A 202 10.19 -1.41 -13.59
N PHE A 203 9.20 -0.52 -13.64
CA PHE A 203 7.85 -0.87 -13.22
C PHE A 203 7.23 -1.95 -14.13
N THR A 204 7.33 -1.78 -15.45
CA THR A 204 6.75 -2.73 -16.40
C THR A 204 7.46 -4.10 -16.36
N GLU A 205 8.79 -4.12 -16.25
CA GLU A 205 9.57 -5.35 -16.13
C GLU A 205 9.22 -6.13 -14.84
N LYS A 206 9.13 -5.45 -13.70
CA LYS A 206 8.71 -6.06 -12.45
C LYS A 206 7.27 -6.56 -12.51
N ALA A 207 6.35 -5.76 -13.05
CA ALA A 207 4.95 -6.17 -13.19
C ALA A 207 4.82 -7.39 -14.12
N ALA A 208 5.52 -7.42 -15.24
CA ALA A 208 5.57 -8.57 -16.14
C ALA A 208 6.06 -9.82 -15.41
N THR A 209 7.16 -9.72 -14.68
CA THR A 209 7.78 -10.82 -13.93
C THR A 209 6.87 -11.34 -12.82
N GLU A 210 6.36 -10.45 -11.96
CA GLU A 210 5.55 -10.85 -10.80
C GLU A 210 4.16 -11.36 -11.19
N ARG A 211 3.62 -10.94 -12.34
CA ARG A 211 2.32 -11.36 -12.83
C ARG A 211 2.40 -12.46 -13.91
N GLY A 212 3.59 -12.84 -14.36
CA GLY A 212 3.78 -13.82 -15.43
C GLY A 212 3.18 -13.34 -16.76
N LEU A 213 3.24 -12.04 -17.04
CA LEU A 213 2.72 -11.44 -18.28
C LEU A 213 3.84 -11.28 -19.30
N ASP A 214 3.53 -11.52 -20.56
CA ASP A 214 4.44 -11.23 -21.66
C ASP A 214 4.48 -9.73 -22.01
N ALA A 215 5.36 -9.35 -22.92
CA ALA A 215 5.57 -7.95 -23.31
C ALA A 215 4.31 -7.32 -23.94
N VAL A 216 3.48 -8.11 -24.64
CA VAL A 216 2.25 -7.61 -25.28
C VAL A 216 1.18 -7.38 -24.22
N ALA A 217 1.00 -8.33 -23.30
CA ALA A 217 0.01 -8.26 -22.25
C ALA A 217 0.32 -7.10 -21.29
N ILE A 218 1.61 -6.92 -20.89
CA ILE A 218 1.98 -5.82 -20.01
C ILE A 218 1.84 -4.46 -20.69
N ASP A 219 2.16 -4.34 -21.97
CA ASP A 219 1.97 -3.08 -22.72
C ASP A 219 0.48 -2.71 -22.84
N ALA A 220 -0.39 -3.69 -23.05
CA ALA A 220 -1.84 -3.50 -23.07
C ALA A 220 -2.39 -3.06 -21.70
N ALA A 221 -1.81 -3.54 -20.61
CA ALA A 221 -2.24 -3.24 -19.25
C ALA A 221 -1.62 -1.96 -18.67
N ALA A 222 -0.45 -1.54 -19.17
CA ALA A 222 0.35 -0.41 -18.68
C ALA A 222 -0.03 0.94 -19.33
N ARG A 223 0.97 1.79 -19.58
CA ARG A 223 0.84 3.17 -20.13
C ARG A 223 -0.01 4.08 -19.27
N GLY A 224 0.05 3.89 -17.95
CA GLY A 224 -0.70 4.69 -17.00
C GLY A 224 -2.21 4.46 -16.99
N ARG A 225 -2.70 3.42 -17.68
CA ARG A 225 -4.14 3.10 -17.70
C ARG A 225 -4.61 2.63 -16.34
N VAL A 226 -5.78 3.12 -15.93
CA VAL A 226 -6.46 2.73 -14.71
C VAL A 226 -7.53 1.70 -15.07
N TRP A 227 -7.65 0.68 -14.27
CA TRP A 227 -8.56 -0.44 -14.49
C TRP A 227 -9.48 -0.64 -13.29
N THR A 228 -10.69 -1.11 -13.56
CA THR A 228 -11.55 -1.67 -12.51
C THR A 228 -10.98 -3.02 -12.05
N GLY A 229 -11.38 -3.51 -10.87
CA GLY A 229 -10.99 -4.85 -10.42
C GLY A 229 -11.42 -5.94 -11.42
N VAL A 230 -12.60 -5.78 -12.07
CA VAL A 230 -13.06 -6.71 -13.12
C VAL A 230 -12.09 -6.73 -14.30
N ASP A 231 -11.72 -5.58 -14.81
CA ASP A 231 -10.79 -5.49 -15.94
C ASP A 231 -9.38 -5.94 -15.55
N ALA A 232 -8.91 -5.57 -14.35
CA ALA A 232 -7.62 -5.98 -13.82
C ALA A 232 -7.53 -7.52 -13.71
N LYS A 233 -8.62 -8.19 -13.31
CA LYS A 233 -8.69 -9.66 -13.30
C LYS A 233 -8.56 -10.23 -14.70
N ARG A 234 -9.28 -9.68 -15.67
CA ARG A 234 -9.23 -10.11 -17.08
C ARG A 234 -7.83 -9.91 -17.70
N LEU A 235 -7.13 -8.86 -17.30
CA LEU A 235 -5.78 -8.53 -17.75
C LEU A 235 -4.66 -9.27 -17.00
N GLY A 236 -5.00 -10.10 -16.00
CA GLY A 236 -4.01 -10.83 -15.21
C GLY A 236 -3.29 -9.98 -14.14
N LEU A 237 -3.74 -8.75 -13.92
CA LEU A 237 -3.13 -7.87 -12.92
C LEU A 237 -3.48 -8.25 -11.48
N ILE A 238 -4.60 -8.94 -11.26
CA ILE A 238 -5.02 -9.49 -9.96
C ILE A 238 -5.43 -10.95 -10.06
N ASP A 239 -5.51 -11.65 -8.94
CA ASP A 239 -5.79 -13.09 -8.88
C ASP A 239 -7.25 -13.41 -8.60
N ARG A 240 -7.92 -12.66 -7.70
CA ARG A 240 -9.31 -12.92 -7.31
C ARG A 240 -10.11 -11.63 -7.15
N LEU A 241 -11.39 -11.72 -7.48
CA LEU A 241 -12.37 -10.69 -7.11
C LEU A 241 -12.89 -10.98 -5.71
N GLY A 242 -12.93 -9.98 -4.84
CA GLY A 242 -13.44 -10.09 -3.48
C GLY A 242 -12.86 -9.04 -2.54
N GLY A 243 -13.25 -9.14 -1.28
CA GLY A 243 -12.82 -8.25 -0.19
C GLY A 243 -11.78 -8.88 0.73
N LEU A 244 -11.75 -8.38 1.98
CA LEU A 244 -10.82 -8.89 3.00
C LEU A 244 -11.08 -10.37 3.33
N THR A 245 -12.33 -10.80 3.38
CA THR A 245 -12.69 -12.21 3.62
C THR A 245 -12.07 -13.10 2.55
N THR A 246 -12.19 -12.73 1.27
CA THR A 246 -11.56 -13.46 0.16
C THR A 246 -10.02 -13.49 0.29
N ALA A 247 -9.42 -12.41 0.80
CA ALA A 247 -7.97 -12.39 1.05
C ALA A 247 -7.57 -13.36 2.18
N VAL A 248 -8.41 -13.53 3.20
CA VAL A 248 -8.23 -14.54 4.26
C VAL A 248 -8.35 -15.95 3.68
N ASP A 249 -9.31 -16.20 2.78
CA ASP A 249 -9.46 -17.50 2.12
C ASP A 249 -8.25 -17.81 1.23
N GLU A 250 -7.75 -16.83 0.47
CA GLU A 250 -6.50 -17.00 -0.29
C GLU A 250 -5.30 -17.28 0.63
N MET A 251 -5.26 -16.67 1.82
CA MET A 251 -4.22 -16.95 2.80
C MET A 251 -4.31 -18.39 3.32
N ARG A 252 -5.53 -18.89 3.64
CA ARG A 252 -5.73 -20.31 3.99
C ARG A 252 -5.22 -21.24 2.90
N ASN A 253 -5.56 -20.96 1.65
CA ASN A 253 -5.11 -21.73 0.49
C ASN A 253 -3.58 -21.76 0.38
N LEU A 254 -2.92 -20.60 0.53
CA LEU A 254 -1.46 -20.50 0.46
C LEU A 254 -0.76 -21.24 1.62
N LEU A 255 -1.35 -21.25 2.80
CA LEU A 255 -0.87 -21.95 3.98
C LEU A 255 -1.29 -23.42 4.00
N LYS A 256 -2.09 -23.88 3.01
CA LYS A 256 -2.62 -25.24 2.90
C LYS A 256 -3.44 -25.64 4.13
N LEU A 257 -4.19 -24.72 4.66
CA LEU A 257 -5.13 -24.95 5.75
C LEU A 257 -6.48 -25.40 5.19
N GLU A 258 -7.28 -26.07 6.03
CA GLU A 258 -8.67 -26.36 5.70
C GLU A 258 -9.49 -25.08 5.57
N GLU A 259 -10.58 -25.11 4.79
CA GLU A 259 -11.42 -23.93 4.50
C GLU A 259 -12.00 -23.31 5.79
N THR A 260 -12.29 -24.14 6.79
CA THR A 260 -12.83 -23.71 8.09
C THR A 260 -11.79 -23.50 9.18
N ALA A 261 -10.50 -23.68 8.86
CA ALA A 261 -9.43 -23.52 9.84
C ALA A 261 -9.45 -22.10 10.45
N PRO A 262 -9.34 -21.97 11.78
CA PRO A 262 -9.35 -20.67 12.42
C PRO A 262 -8.12 -19.86 12.03
N VAL A 263 -8.36 -18.57 11.74
CA VAL A 263 -7.32 -17.59 11.40
C VAL A 263 -7.51 -16.39 12.33
N GLU A 264 -6.45 -16.00 13.01
CA GLU A 264 -6.41 -14.80 13.83
C GLU A 264 -5.70 -13.67 13.06
N LEU A 265 -6.39 -12.54 12.86
CA LEU A 265 -5.82 -11.35 12.26
C LEU A 265 -5.23 -10.43 13.32
N ARG A 266 -3.91 -10.27 13.31
CA ARG A 266 -3.19 -9.34 14.19
C ARG A 266 -2.84 -8.06 13.45
N VAL A 267 -3.52 -6.96 13.75
CA VAL A 267 -3.21 -5.65 13.16
C VAL A 267 -1.79 -5.22 13.57
N ARG A 268 -0.99 -4.79 12.58
CA ARG A 268 0.38 -4.33 12.78
C ARG A 268 0.66 -3.01 12.01
N PRO A 269 1.35 -2.03 12.59
CA PRO A 269 1.73 -2.04 14.00
C PRO A 269 0.49 -2.06 14.91
N ALA A 270 0.64 -2.58 16.12
CA ALA A 270 -0.42 -2.47 17.12
C ALA A 270 -0.75 -0.98 17.35
N ALA A 271 -2.01 -0.68 17.65
CA ALA A 271 -2.37 0.66 18.07
C ALA A 271 -1.51 1.06 19.27
N LEU A 272 -1.01 2.29 19.27
CA LEU A 272 -0.32 2.83 20.45
C LEU A 272 -1.30 2.83 21.62
N SER A 273 -0.84 2.40 22.79
CA SER A 273 -1.59 2.58 24.03
C SER A 273 -1.84 4.08 24.25
N PRO A 274 -3.01 4.49 24.74
CA PRO A 274 -3.25 5.91 25.07
C PRO A 274 -2.26 6.51 26.06
N LEU A 275 -1.39 5.69 26.65
CA LEU A 275 -0.36 6.07 27.63
C LEU A 275 1.07 6.05 27.06
N GLU A 276 1.26 5.67 25.79
CA GLU A 276 2.51 5.78 25.02
C GLU A 276 2.44 6.93 24.01
#